data_c8ae1e51fb44fb69b88681bf4871d568
#
_entry.id   c8ae1e51fb44fb69b88681bf4871d568
#
_cell.length_a   1.000
_cell.length_b   1.000
_cell.length_c   1.000
_cell.angle_alpha   90.00
_cell.angle_beta   90.00
_cell.angle_gamma   90.00
#
_symmetry.space_group_name_H-M   'P 1'
#
loop_
_entity.id
_entity.type
_entity.pdbx_description
1 polymer ?
#
loop_
_entity_poly.entity_id
_entity_poly.type
_entity_poly.pdbx_seq_one_letter_code
_entity_poly.pdbx_strand_id
1 'polypeptide(L)'
;MSGKIFYAAAGMGRKVRARALVASDGFSARYDLDRVRGVFSRPEHKLAGQSYQYRVLVLDAAKGGVATAWMLHEMKARGVMPAALVLNRVNPIMVQGAALADFTMLSGFDRDITKAIADGVEVEVEPGGERPFIRTV
;
A
#
# COMPACT_ATOMS: atom_id res chain seq x y z
N MET A 1 17.33 16.22 -3.06
CA MET A 1 16.55 16.44 -4.26
C MET A 1 15.60 15.29 -4.50
N SER A 2 14.38 15.63 -4.70
CA SER A 2 13.29 14.68 -4.93
C SER A 2 13.05 14.50 -6.43
N GLY A 3 11.96 13.85 -6.79
CA GLY A 3 11.54 13.77 -8.17
C GLY A 3 11.90 12.48 -8.88
N LYS A 4 12.35 11.47 -8.15
CA LYS A 4 12.55 10.14 -8.73
C LYS A 4 11.20 9.49 -8.98
N ILE A 5 11.05 8.92 -10.18
CA ILE A 5 9.80 8.28 -10.61
C ILE A 5 10.05 6.79 -10.80
N PHE A 6 9.12 5.97 -10.28
CA PHE A 6 9.14 4.52 -10.43
C PHE A 6 7.81 4.08 -11.03
N TYR A 7 7.85 3.48 -12.22
CA TYR A 7 6.66 3.09 -12.95
C TYR A 7 6.20 1.72 -12.51
N ALA A 8 4.88 1.58 -12.35
CA ALA A 8 4.24 0.31 -11.98
C ALA A 8 3.64 -0.35 -13.22
N ALA A 9 3.53 -1.69 -13.17
CA ALA A 9 2.87 -2.45 -14.23
C ALA A 9 1.35 -2.22 -14.22
N ALA A 10 0.77 -2.00 -13.03
CA ALA A 10 -0.67 -1.81 -12.88
C ALA A 10 -0.97 -0.82 -11.77
N GLY A 11 -2.08 -0.12 -11.92
CA GLY A 11 -2.55 0.83 -10.92
C GLY A 11 -4.06 0.95 -10.93
N MET A 12 -4.63 1.36 -9.80
CA MET A 12 -6.05 1.63 -9.66
C MET A 12 -6.30 2.67 -8.60
N GLY A 13 -7.46 3.29 -8.65
CA GLY A 13 -7.89 4.26 -7.65
C GLY A 13 -7.54 5.67 -8.02
N ARG A 14 -7.37 6.52 -7.01
CA ARG A 14 -7.17 7.95 -7.18
C ARG A 14 -5.73 8.34 -6.95
N LYS A 15 -5.35 9.47 -7.52
CA LYS A 15 -4.07 10.10 -7.20
C LYS A 15 -4.04 10.49 -5.73
N VAL A 16 -2.95 10.15 -5.05
CA VAL A 16 -2.77 10.54 -3.64
C VAL A 16 -1.35 11.06 -3.43
N ARG A 17 -1.21 11.88 -2.41
CA ARG A 17 0.09 12.39 -1.96
C ARG A 17 0.12 12.28 -0.44
N ALA A 18 1.12 11.55 0.07
CA ALA A 18 1.24 11.32 1.51
C ALA A 18 2.65 10.83 1.83
N ARG A 19 2.94 10.68 3.10
CA ARG A 19 4.24 10.15 3.55
C ARG A 19 4.27 8.65 3.39
N ALA A 20 5.37 8.14 2.91
CA ALA A 20 5.58 6.71 2.73
C ALA A 20 5.87 6.03 4.07
N LEU A 21 5.31 4.84 4.24
CA LEU A 21 5.65 3.91 5.32
C LEU A 21 6.18 2.66 4.64
N VAL A 22 7.48 2.41 4.74
CA VAL A 22 8.20 1.46 3.89
C VAL A 22 8.83 0.35 4.72
N ALA A 23 8.67 -0.88 4.30
CA ALA A 23 9.41 -2.01 4.85
C ALA A 23 9.53 -3.14 3.84
N SER A 24 10.65 -3.88 3.90
CA SER A 24 10.82 -5.11 3.12
C SER A 24 10.10 -6.25 3.83
N ASP A 25 8.77 -6.21 3.83
CA ASP A 25 7.91 -7.17 4.49
C ASP A 25 6.60 -7.26 3.73
N GLY A 26 5.79 -8.26 4.05
CA GLY A 26 4.52 -8.46 3.37
C GLY A 26 3.38 -7.61 3.95
N PHE A 27 2.23 -7.71 3.30
CA PHE A 27 1.01 -7.07 3.76
C PHE A 27 -0.09 -8.11 3.91
N SER A 28 -0.63 -8.24 5.12
CA SER A 28 -1.82 -9.04 5.39
C SER A 28 -2.74 -8.23 6.29
N ALA A 29 -3.87 -7.81 5.75
CA ALA A 29 -4.84 -7.05 6.54
C ALA A 29 -5.37 -7.86 7.72
N ARG A 30 -5.39 -9.20 7.58
CA ARG A 30 -5.93 -10.08 8.62
C ARG A 30 -4.96 -10.28 9.78
N TYR A 31 -3.67 -10.49 9.49
CA TYR A 31 -2.71 -10.94 10.51
C TYR A 31 -1.75 -9.85 10.97
N ASP A 32 -1.52 -8.83 10.17
CA ASP A 32 -0.51 -7.82 10.47
C ASP A 32 -1.07 -6.58 11.18
N LEU A 33 -2.38 -6.33 11.05
CA LEU A 33 -2.97 -5.06 11.43
C LEU A 33 -3.96 -5.16 12.58
N ASP A 34 -3.93 -4.16 13.45
CA ASP A 34 -5.06 -3.82 14.32
C ASP A 34 -5.92 -2.81 13.54
N ARG A 35 -7.02 -3.28 12.96
CA ARG A 35 -7.84 -2.48 12.07
C ARG A 35 -8.77 -1.50 12.79
N VAL A 36 -8.83 -1.58 14.11
CA VAL A 36 -9.58 -0.62 14.93
C VAL A 36 -8.70 0.58 15.26
N ARG A 37 -7.46 0.31 15.67
CA ARG A 37 -6.51 1.35 16.06
C ARG A 37 -5.70 1.91 14.88
N GLY A 38 -5.67 1.22 13.76
CA GLY A 38 -4.95 1.65 12.58
C GLY A 38 -3.44 1.51 12.67
N VAL A 39 -2.97 0.45 13.32
CA VAL A 39 -1.54 0.21 13.51
C VAL A 39 -1.16 -1.21 13.10
N PHE A 40 0.12 -1.41 12.82
CA PHE A 40 0.67 -2.76 12.65
C PHE A 40 0.81 -3.39 14.03
N SER A 41 0.15 -4.53 14.23
CA SER A 41 0.06 -5.16 15.54
C SER A 41 0.85 -6.46 15.65
N ARG A 42 1.21 -7.11 14.53
CA ARG A 42 1.97 -8.35 14.60
C ARG A 42 3.41 -8.05 15.03
N PRO A 43 3.87 -8.61 16.17
CA PRO A 43 5.19 -8.24 16.71
C PRO A 43 6.36 -8.53 15.76
N GLU A 44 6.25 -9.55 14.90
CA GLU A 44 7.30 -9.93 13.96
C GLU A 44 7.36 -9.06 12.71
N HIS A 45 6.35 -8.23 12.47
CA HIS A 45 6.34 -7.35 11.31
C HIS A 45 7.32 -6.20 11.52
N LYS A 46 8.03 -5.84 10.46
CA LYS A 46 9.02 -4.76 10.54
C LYS A 46 8.42 -3.41 10.90
N LEU A 47 7.12 -3.22 10.65
CA LEU A 47 6.41 -1.99 10.99
C LEU A 47 5.61 -2.08 12.30
N ALA A 48 5.84 -3.11 13.12
CA ALA A 48 5.09 -3.31 14.36
C ALA A 48 5.05 -2.03 15.20
N GLY A 49 3.85 -1.65 15.64
CA GLY A 49 3.63 -0.46 16.45
C GLY A 49 3.43 0.84 15.67
N GLN A 50 3.63 0.83 14.36
CA GLN A 50 3.49 2.06 13.56
C GLN A 50 2.09 2.16 12.97
N SER A 51 1.57 3.39 12.92
CA SER A 51 0.28 3.68 12.29
C SER A 51 0.41 3.67 10.77
N TYR A 52 -0.54 3.02 10.11
CA TYR A 52 -0.62 3.02 8.65
C TYR A 52 -1.65 4.02 8.11
N GLN A 53 -2.39 4.67 9.00
CA GLN A 53 -3.49 5.54 8.58
C GLN A 53 -2.97 6.71 7.74
N TYR A 54 -3.60 6.89 6.59
CA TYR A 54 -3.29 7.97 5.66
C TYR A 54 -1.84 8.00 5.19
N ARG A 55 -1.16 6.86 5.26
CA ARG A 55 0.21 6.69 4.77
C ARG A 55 0.19 5.94 3.44
N VAL A 56 1.17 6.18 2.59
CA VAL A 56 1.40 5.34 1.43
C VAL A 56 2.22 4.14 1.89
N LEU A 57 1.57 2.96 1.96
CA LEU A 57 2.25 1.74 2.39
C LEU A 57 3.04 1.16 1.23
N VAL A 58 4.35 1.05 1.40
CA VAL A 58 5.25 0.46 0.41
C VAL A 58 5.78 -0.84 0.99
N LEU A 59 5.25 -1.96 0.54
CA LEU A 59 5.55 -3.29 1.06
C LEU A 59 5.84 -4.25 -0.09
N ASP A 60 6.28 -5.47 0.22
CA ASP A 60 6.70 -6.42 -0.80
C ASP A 60 5.51 -7.10 -1.50
N ALA A 61 4.76 -7.90 -0.77
CA ALA A 61 3.70 -8.70 -1.39
C ALA A 61 2.44 -8.72 -0.54
N ALA A 62 1.29 -8.63 -1.19
CA ALA A 62 0.02 -8.82 -0.52
C ALA A 62 -0.24 -10.31 -0.32
N LYS A 63 -0.69 -10.66 0.88
CA LYS A 63 -1.05 -12.02 1.26
C LYS A 63 -2.52 -12.08 1.66
N GLY A 64 -3.10 -13.25 1.52
CA GLY A 64 -4.46 -13.50 1.96
C GLY A 64 -5.41 -13.74 0.79
N GLY A 65 -6.63 -14.07 1.13
CA GLY A 65 -7.68 -14.41 0.18
C GLY A 65 -8.92 -13.55 0.39
N VAL A 66 -10.08 -14.18 0.26
CA VAL A 66 -11.38 -13.50 0.29
C VAL A 66 -11.59 -12.76 1.62
N ALA A 67 -11.22 -13.36 2.76
CA ALA A 67 -11.39 -12.71 4.06
C ALA A 67 -10.59 -11.42 4.14
N THR A 68 -9.35 -11.43 3.62
CA THR A 68 -8.50 -10.23 3.62
C THR A 68 -9.10 -9.15 2.72
N ALA A 69 -9.67 -9.53 1.58
CA ALA A 69 -10.35 -8.58 0.70
C ALA A 69 -11.52 -7.89 1.39
N TRP A 70 -12.32 -8.63 2.15
CA TRP A 70 -13.40 -8.05 2.94
C TRP A 70 -12.89 -7.10 4.02
N MET A 71 -11.72 -7.39 4.59
CA MET A 71 -11.10 -6.52 5.59
C MET A 71 -10.69 -5.17 5.03
N LEU A 72 -10.26 -5.13 3.76
CA LEU A 72 -10.00 -3.84 3.09
C LEU A 72 -11.27 -2.99 3.02
N HIS A 73 -12.40 -3.62 2.69
CA HIS A 73 -13.68 -2.95 2.66
C HIS A 73 -14.06 -2.39 4.04
N GLU A 74 -13.87 -3.18 5.08
CA GLU A 74 -14.14 -2.76 6.46
C GLU A 74 -13.27 -1.56 6.84
N MET A 75 -11.99 -1.59 6.50
CA MET A 75 -11.07 -0.49 6.79
C MET A 75 -11.54 0.80 6.11
N LYS A 76 -11.98 0.70 4.86
CA LYS A 76 -12.51 1.85 4.12
C LYS A 76 -13.76 2.39 4.79
N ALA A 77 -14.70 1.51 5.16
CA ALA A 77 -15.96 1.90 5.79
C ALA A 77 -15.74 2.60 7.13
N ARG A 78 -14.71 2.19 7.87
CA ARG A 78 -14.37 2.80 9.17
C ARG A 78 -13.51 4.03 9.05
N GLY A 79 -12.97 4.32 7.87
CA GLY A 79 -12.03 5.42 7.70
C GLY A 79 -10.65 5.16 8.31
N VAL A 80 -10.32 3.90 8.60
CA VAL A 80 -9.04 3.50 9.20
C VAL A 80 -8.25 2.74 8.15
N MET A 81 -7.70 3.47 7.19
CA MET A 81 -7.09 2.87 6.02
C MET A 81 -5.83 3.64 5.61
N PRO A 82 -4.90 2.99 4.88
CA PRO A 82 -3.78 3.71 4.28
C PRO A 82 -4.27 4.59 3.14
N ALA A 83 -3.46 5.58 2.77
CA ALA A 83 -3.75 6.42 1.62
C ALA A 83 -3.61 5.63 0.32
N ALA A 84 -2.65 4.72 0.25
CA ALA A 84 -2.43 3.87 -0.91
C ALA A 84 -1.64 2.62 -0.51
N LEU A 85 -1.75 1.57 -1.33
CA LEU A 85 -0.94 0.36 -1.23
C LEU A 85 -0.02 0.31 -2.45
N VAL A 86 1.27 0.22 -2.22
CA VAL A 86 2.29 0.12 -3.27
C VAL A 86 3.07 -1.15 -3.01
N LEU A 87 2.97 -2.12 -3.93
CA LEU A 87 3.44 -3.48 -3.70
C LEU A 87 4.23 -3.98 -4.89
N ASN A 88 5.26 -4.79 -4.62
CA ASN A 88 5.96 -5.48 -5.70
C ASN A 88 5.06 -6.52 -6.35
N ARG A 89 4.26 -7.23 -5.55
CA ARG A 89 3.43 -8.33 -6.02
C ARG A 89 2.08 -8.35 -5.33
N VAL A 90 1.06 -8.67 -6.11
CA VAL A 90 -0.31 -8.83 -5.62
C VAL A 90 -0.90 -10.11 -6.21
N ASN A 91 -2.04 -10.55 -5.67
CA ASN A 91 -2.82 -11.63 -6.26
C ASN A 91 -4.17 -11.08 -6.74
N PRO A 92 -4.87 -11.79 -7.66
CA PRO A 92 -6.12 -11.27 -8.23
C PRO A 92 -7.21 -11.01 -7.19
N ILE A 93 -7.27 -11.79 -6.11
CA ILE A 93 -8.29 -11.62 -5.06
C ILE A 93 -8.07 -10.30 -4.34
N MET A 94 -6.83 -9.97 -4.02
CA MET A 94 -6.48 -8.70 -3.37
C MET A 94 -6.71 -7.51 -4.28
N VAL A 95 -6.40 -7.65 -5.57
CA VAL A 95 -6.67 -6.59 -6.55
C VAL A 95 -8.18 -6.30 -6.61
N GLN A 96 -8.98 -7.35 -6.69
CA GLN A 96 -10.44 -7.21 -6.73
C GLN A 96 -10.97 -6.59 -5.43
N GLY A 97 -10.48 -7.04 -4.28
CA GLY A 97 -10.86 -6.48 -2.98
C GLY A 97 -10.52 -5.00 -2.86
N ALA A 98 -9.33 -4.61 -3.29
CA ALA A 98 -8.91 -3.22 -3.26
C ALA A 98 -9.76 -2.36 -4.20
N ALA A 99 -10.12 -2.87 -5.39
CA ALA A 99 -10.97 -2.16 -6.33
C ALA A 99 -12.37 -1.95 -5.76
N LEU A 100 -12.96 -2.99 -5.16
CA LEU A 100 -14.29 -2.90 -4.56
C LEU A 100 -14.31 -1.97 -3.34
N ALA A 101 -13.21 -1.88 -2.62
CA ALA A 101 -13.08 -0.99 -1.46
C ALA A 101 -12.63 0.42 -1.86
N ASP A 102 -12.42 0.68 -3.15
CA ASP A 102 -11.96 1.96 -3.67
C ASP A 102 -10.60 2.40 -3.07
N PHE A 103 -9.68 1.46 -2.97
CA PHE A 103 -8.31 1.73 -2.54
C PHE A 103 -7.47 2.18 -3.74
N THR A 104 -6.53 3.08 -3.49
CA THR A 104 -5.47 3.37 -4.46
C THR A 104 -4.39 2.31 -4.31
N MET A 105 -3.99 1.70 -5.41
CA MET A 105 -2.99 0.63 -5.40
C MET A 105 -2.10 0.69 -6.64
N LEU A 106 -0.81 0.48 -6.45
CA LEU A 106 0.15 0.23 -7.52
C LEU A 106 0.79 -1.13 -7.29
N SER A 107 1.08 -1.85 -8.36
CA SER A 107 1.79 -3.13 -8.27
C SER A 107 2.68 -3.37 -9.46
N GLY A 108 3.75 -4.13 -9.22
CA GLY A 108 4.68 -4.57 -10.26
C GLY A 108 5.67 -3.49 -10.67
N PHE A 109 6.90 -3.63 -10.22
CA PHE A 109 7.98 -2.70 -10.55
C PHE A 109 9.15 -3.49 -11.12
N ASP A 110 10.03 -2.80 -11.85
CA ASP A 110 11.22 -3.42 -12.43
C ASP A 110 12.33 -3.65 -11.39
N ARG A 111 12.07 -3.28 -10.14
CA ARG A 111 12.99 -3.42 -9.02
C ARG A 111 12.19 -3.60 -7.74
N ASP A 112 12.88 -3.91 -6.65
CA ASP A 112 12.23 -3.98 -5.34
C ASP A 112 11.88 -2.57 -4.87
N ILE A 113 10.59 -2.24 -4.92
CA ILE A 113 10.12 -0.90 -4.57
C ILE A 113 10.39 -0.55 -3.11
N THR A 114 10.46 -1.56 -2.23
CA THR A 114 10.73 -1.32 -0.81
C THR A 114 12.15 -0.84 -0.55
N LYS A 115 13.04 -1.02 -1.51
CA LYS A 115 14.43 -0.53 -1.43
C LYS A 115 14.63 0.75 -2.23
N ALA A 116 13.67 1.11 -3.06
CA ALA A 116 13.76 2.29 -3.92
C ALA A 116 13.23 3.54 -3.25
N ILE A 117 12.26 3.40 -2.33
CA ILE A 117 11.63 4.51 -1.63
C ILE A 117 12.09 4.51 -0.18
N ALA A 118 12.60 5.63 0.29
CA ALA A 118 13.01 5.78 1.68
C ALA A 118 11.78 5.91 2.58
N ASP A 119 11.85 5.28 3.76
CA ASP A 119 10.78 5.39 4.75
C ASP A 119 10.62 6.84 5.20
N GLY A 120 9.39 7.30 5.33
CA GLY A 120 9.07 8.62 5.85
C GLY A 120 9.10 9.75 4.85
N VAL A 121 9.54 9.52 3.60
CA VAL A 121 9.54 10.58 2.59
C VAL A 121 8.13 10.80 2.05
N GLU A 122 7.89 12.02 1.60
CA GLU A 122 6.61 12.32 0.95
C GLU A 122 6.65 11.81 -0.49
N VAL A 123 5.57 11.17 -0.92
CA VAL A 123 5.46 10.60 -2.26
C VAL A 123 4.12 10.95 -2.87
N GLU A 124 4.09 10.90 -4.19
CA GLU A 124 2.87 11.07 -4.98
C GLU A 124 2.63 9.76 -5.73
N VAL A 125 1.41 9.25 -5.64
CA VAL A 125 1.00 8.03 -6.33
C VAL A 125 -0.02 8.41 -7.40
N GLU A 126 0.30 8.12 -8.67
CA GLU A 126 -0.59 8.36 -9.79
C GLU A 126 -0.95 7.02 -10.43
N PRO A 127 -2.13 6.46 -10.09
CA PRO A 127 -2.51 5.14 -10.59
C PRO A 127 -3.10 5.15 -11.99
N GLY A 128 -3.51 6.31 -12.49
CA GLY A 128 -4.12 6.44 -13.82
C GLY A 128 -3.13 6.93 -14.86
N GLY A 129 -3.67 7.42 -15.99
CA GLY A 129 -2.86 7.92 -17.07
C GLY A 129 -2.25 6.81 -17.92
N GLU A 130 -1.27 7.15 -18.71
CA GLU A 130 -0.63 6.18 -19.61
C GLU A 130 0.22 5.17 -18.86
N ARG A 131 0.90 5.62 -17.82
CA ARG A 131 1.79 4.76 -17.02
C ARG A 131 1.60 5.10 -15.55
N PRO A 132 1.08 4.15 -14.75
CA PRO A 132 0.99 4.37 -13.30
C PRO A 132 2.39 4.54 -12.69
N PHE A 133 2.50 5.41 -11.68
CA PHE A 133 3.81 5.64 -11.06
C PHE A 133 3.69 6.09 -9.60
N ILE A 134 4.80 5.93 -8.86
CA ILE A 134 5.04 6.59 -7.59
C ILE A 134 6.26 7.50 -7.76
N ARG A 135 6.18 8.70 -7.22
CA ARG A 135 7.22 9.71 -7.36
C ARG A 135 7.58 10.27 -5.98
N THR A 136 8.88 10.35 -5.71
CA THR A 136 9.34 11.07 -4.50
C THR A 136 9.23 12.57 -4.76
N VAL A 137 8.66 13.25 -3.79
CA VAL A 137 8.41 14.70 -3.90
C VAL A 137 9.59 15.51 -3.35
#